data_a0faaa15f62e7a5e9fff4e3efcd31f44
#
_entry.id   a0faaa15f62e7a5e9fff4e3efcd31f44
#
_cell.length_a   1.000
_cell.length_b   1.000
_cell.length_c   1.000
_cell.angle_alpha   90.00
_cell.angle_beta   90.00
_cell.angle_gamma   90.00
#
_symmetry.space_group_name_H-M   'P 1'
#
loop_
_entity.id
_entity.type
_entity.pdbx_description
1 polymer ?
#
loop_
_entity_poly.entity_id
_entity_poly.type
_entity_poly.pdbx_seq_one_letter_code
_entity_poly.pdbx_strand_id
1 'polypeptide(L)'
;MWRSMWRAGCLLLCLVPVTRQISITEFSVPHAVQAGEDADLHCKYELAAEESDKGMYVKWWWTPLNATSDQMHQLYQRIVGLEPVTIHSTIRLELLENDGIRLLNMTPADSGTYECEVSNIDEARAHQDVIVYSMGSGPQLNFSVAEDGPDEDEEEDVTVTCEASDVAPYPDMSITVDGNLISNVSENVEGPFDGLYDIVFNATVSKSTVDGAEVRCELFFKNDNISHPAYVDIETYNSSDGGERLGTCHFFVFGILLPALSSAILL
;
A
#
# COMPACT_ATOMS: atom_id res chain seq x y z
N MET A 1 75.06 31.24 13.14
CA MET A 1 74.97 30.48 11.90
C MET A 1 73.81 29.47 12.04
N TRP A 2 72.64 29.84 11.53
CA TRP A 2 71.43 28.96 11.60
C TRP A 2 71.11 28.48 10.19
N ARG A 3 71.19 27.15 9.96
CA ARG A 3 70.83 26.53 8.70
C ARG A 3 69.33 26.25 8.71
N SER A 4 68.61 27.00 7.86
CA SER A 4 67.22 26.73 7.53
C SER A 4 67.14 25.50 6.66
N MET A 5 66.51 24.40 7.19
CA MET A 5 66.14 23.21 6.41
C MET A 5 64.75 23.42 5.86
N TRP A 6 64.62 23.68 4.58
CA TRP A 6 63.38 23.62 3.84
C TRP A 6 62.95 22.16 3.68
N ARG A 7 61.86 21.78 4.36
CA ARG A 7 61.19 20.54 4.11
C ARG A 7 60.25 20.74 2.93
N ALA A 8 60.63 20.23 1.75
CA ALA A 8 59.74 20.09 0.61
C ALA A 8 58.71 19.02 0.92
N GLY A 9 57.50 19.42 1.32
CA GLY A 9 56.35 18.55 1.45
C GLY A 9 55.86 18.17 0.07
N CYS A 10 56.15 16.95 -0.36
CA CYS A 10 55.58 16.37 -1.58
C CYS A 10 54.11 16.12 -1.32
N LEU A 11 53.20 17.00 -1.80
CA LEU A 11 51.78 16.76 -1.84
C LEU A 11 51.51 15.72 -2.91
N LEU A 12 51.45 14.44 -2.52
CA LEU A 12 50.96 13.37 -3.38
C LEU A 12 49.44 13.60 -3.53
N LEU A 13 49.02 14.31 -4.58
CA LEU A 13 47.64 14.28 -5.05
C LEU A 13 47.41 12.88 -5.58
N CYS A 14 46.79 12.04 -4.76
CA CYS A 14 46.14 10.79 -5.23
C CYS A 14 45.01 11.21 -6.17
N LEU A 15 45.29 11.25 -7.48
CA LEU A 15 44.26 11.23 -8.51
C LEU A 15 43.59 9.86 -8.41
N VAL A 16 42.54 9.78 -7.59
CA VAL A 16 41.64 8.64 -7.59
C VAL A 16 40.92 8.72 -8.93
N PRO A 17 41.12 7.78 -9.87
CA PRO A 17 40.32 7.75 -11.07
C PRO A 17 38.86 7.59 -10.62
N VAL A 18 38.01 8.54 -10.98
CA VAL A 18 36.58 8.41 -10.83
C VAL A 18 36.17 7.38 -11.88
N THR A 19 36.17 6.11 -11.50
CA THR A 19 35.61 5.05 -12.34
C THR A 19 34.11 5.30 -12.37
N ARG A 20 33.58 5.66 -13.52
CA ARG A 20 32.15 5.65 -13.74
C ARG A 20 31.73 4.19 -13.78
N GLN A 21 30.84 3.83 -12.91
CA GLN A 21 30.23 2.51 -12.83
C GLN A 21 28.86 2.56 -13.51
N ILE A 22 28.31 1.40 -13.89
CA ILE A 22 26.92 1.29 -14.30
C ILE A 22 26.02 1.94 -13.25
N SER A 23 25.01 2.69 -13.67
CA SER A 23 24.13 3.40 -12.76
C SER A 23 22.68 3.35 -13.23
N ILE A 24 21.76 3.17 -12.28
CA ILE A 24 20.33 3.34 -12.52
C ILE A 24 20.03 4.83 -12.49
N THR A 25 19.54 5.37 -13.61
CA THR A 25 19.28 6.80 -13.80
C THR A 25 17.82 7.18 -13.55
N GLU A 26 16.90 6.22 -13.71
CA GLU A 26 15.49 6.38 -13.39
C GLU A 26 14.95 5.06 -12.87
N PHE A 27 14.31 5.10 -11.72
CA PHE A 27 13.61 3.98 -11.12
C PHE A 27 12.20 4.43 -10.75
N SER A 28 11.20 3.86 -11.41
CA SER A 28 9.80 4.24 -11.22
C SER A 28 8.99 2.99 -10.90
N VAL A 29 8.59 2.89 -9.63
CA VAL A 29 7.76 1.81 -9.06
C VAL A 29 6.76 2.46 -8.14
N PRO A 30 5.45 2.17 -8.22
CA PRO A 30 4.45 2.75 -7.34
C PRO A 30 4.67 2.29 -5.90
N HIS A 31 4.35 3.15 -4.92
CA HIS A 31 4.38 2.78 -3.50
C HIS A 31 3.15 2.00 -3.06
N ALA A 32 2.01 2.27 -3.72
CA ALA A 32 0.75 1.59 -3.44
C ALA A 32 -0.04 1.38 -4.73
N VAL A 33 -0.78 0.27 -4.80
CA VAL A 33 -1.64 -0.13 -5.93
C VAL A 33 -2.95 -0.65 -5.36
N GLN A 34 -4.07 -0.30 -5.95
CA GLN A 34 -5.35 -0.88 -5.57
C GLN A 34 -5.45 -2.31 -6.11
N ALA A 35 -5.99 -3.22 -5.31
CA ALA A 35 -6.22 -4.60 -5.75
C ALA A 35 -7.08 -4.65 -7.01
N GLY A 36 -6.66 -5.47 -7.97
CA GLY A 36 -7.28 -5.58 -9.30
C GLY A 36 -6.69 -4.65 -10.34
N GLU A 37 -5.88 -3.66 -9.98
CA GLU A 37 -5.21 -2.78 -10.94
C GLU A 37 -3.88 -3.37 -11.43
N ASP A 38 -3.40 -2.84 -12.54
CA ASP A 38 -2.07 -3.12 -13.08
C ASP A 38 -1.05 -2.11 -12.58
N ALA A 39 0.22 -2.49 -12.51
CA ALA A 39 1.31 -1.60 -12.12
C ALA A 39 2.49 -1.67 -13.08
N ASP A 40 2.92 -0.52 -13.61
CA ASP A 40 4.08 -0.39 -14.47
C ASP A 40 5.34 -0.13 -13.63
N LEU A 41 6.36 -0.94 -13.85
CA LEU A 41 7.66 -0.84 -13.22
C LEU A 41 8.72 -0.51 -14.27
N HIS A 42 9.47 0.58 -14.07
CA HIS A 42 10.50 1.04 -14.98
C HIS A 42 11.85 1.19 -14.29
N CYS A 43 12.90 0.78 -15.01
CA CYS A 43 14.27 0.86 -14.54
C CYS A 43 15.17 1.27 -15.72
N LYS A 44 15.53 2.56 -15.78
CA LYS A 44 16.48 3.05 -16.79
C LYS A 44 17.89 3.10 -16.21
N TYR A 45 18.86 2.79 -17.02
CA TYR A 45 20.24 2.74 -16.59
C TYR A 45 21.18 3.26 -17.69
N GLU A 46 22.38 3.63 -17.30
CA GLU A 46 23.46 4.04 -18.19
C GLU A 46 24.71 3.25 -17.88
N LEU A 47 25.38 2.81 -18.95
CA LEU A 47 26.70 2.20 -18.88
C LEU A 47 27.76 3.26 -18.66
N ALA A 48 28.88 2.88 -18.06
CA ALA A 48 30.03 3.73 -17.99
C ALA A 48 30.60 4.01 -19.41
N ALA A 49 31.26 5.17 -19.55
CA ALA A 49 31.94 5.50 -20.79
C ALA A 49 33.00 4.41 -21.09
N GLU A 50 32.97 3.85 -22.31
CA GLU A 50 33.84 2.77 -22.78
C GLU A 50 33.44 1.36 -22.27
N GLU A 51 32.38 1.21 -21.50
CA GLU A 51 31.84 -0.08 -21.08
C GLU A 51 31.03 -0.71 -22.21
N SER A 52 31.32 -1.99 -22.53
CA SER A 52 30.56 -2.75 -23.53
C SER A 52 29.34 -3.37 -22.85
N ASP A 53 28.21 -3.36 -23.53
CA ASP A 53 26.99 -4.05 -23.10
C ASP A 53 27.05 -5.59 -23.26
N LYS A 54 28.15 -6.10 -23.78
CA LYS A 54 28.30 -7.55 -24.06
C LYS A 54 28.26 -8.35 -22.75
N GLY A 55 27.24 -9.20 -22.63
CA GLY A 55 27.05 -10.06 -21.47
C GLY A 55 26.33 -9.37 -20.29
N MET A 56 25.96 -8.09 -20.46
CA MET A 56 25.14 -7.38 -19.50
C MET A 56 23.79 -8.08 -19.34
N TYR A 57 23.27 -8.05 -18.12
CA TYR A 57 21.92 -8.51 -17.86
C TYR A 57 21.13 -7.51 -17.02
N VAL A 58 19.80 -7.56 -17.20
CA VAL A 58 18.82 -6.85 -16.40
C VAL A 58 17.85 -7.88 -15.83
N LYS A 59 17.55 -7.74 -14.54
CA LYS A 59 16.61 -8.60 -13.83
C LYS A 59 15.64 -7.78 -13.02
N TRP A 60 14.42 -8.30 -12.89
CA TRP A 60 13.46 -7.88 -11.89
C TRP A 60 13.26 -9.00 -10.88
N TRP A 61 13.27 -8.60 -9.61
CA TRP A 61 13.09 -9.47 -8.48
C TRP A 61 11.88 -9.01 -7.65
N TRP A 62 11.26 -9.94 -6.99
CA TRP A 62 10.22 -9.69 -6.01
C TRP A 62 10.49 -10.49 -4.75
N THR A 63 10.35 -9.83 -3.59
CA THR A 63 10.42 -10.44 -2.26
C THR A 63 9.09 -10.18 -1.58
N PRO A 64 8.30 -11.22 -1.21
CA PRO A 64 7.02 -11.04 -0.53
C PRO A 64 7.15 -10.21 0.75
N LEU A 65 6.08 -9.52 1.11
CA LEU A 65 6.02 -8.79 2.37
C LEU A 65 6.25 -9.75 3.55
N ASN A 66 7.09 -9.36 4.51
CA ASN A 66 7.49 -10.17 5.67
C ASN A 66 8.29 -11.45 5.34
N ALA A 67 8.74 -11.62 4.11
CA ALA A 67 9.61 -12.72 3.73
C ALA A 67 11.06 -12.49 4.16
N THR A 68 11.81 -13.58 4.26
CA THR A 68 13.27 -13.53 4.44
C THR A 68 13.98 -13.39 3.09
N SER A 69 15.24 -12.94 3.10
CA SER A 69 16.01 -12.70 1.87
C SER A 69 16.19 -13.92 0.96
N ASP A 70 16.00 -15.12 1.47
CA ASP A 70 16.04 -16.38 0.73
C ASP A 70 14.73 -16.70 -0.01
N GLN A 71 13.70 -15.89 0.15
CA GLN A 71 12.41 -15.98 -0.55
C GLN A 71 12.28 -14.98 -1.70
N MET A 72 13.39 -14.47 -2.21
CA MET A 72 13.43 -13.62 -3.38
C MET A 72 13.12 -14.41 -4.65
N HIS A 73 12.15 -13.96 -5.42
CA HIS A 73 11.69 -14.57 -6.66
C HIS A 73 12.11 -13.74 -7.87
N GLN A 74 12.76 -14.36 -8.85
CA GLN A 74 13.07 -13.69 -10.11
C GLN A 74 11.82 -13.65 -10.98
N LEU A 75 11.44 -12.45 -11.44
CA LEU A 75 10.27 -12.25 -12.31
C LEU A 75 10.65 -12.18 -13.78
N TYR A 76 11.76 -11.52 -14.08
CA TYR A 76 12.21 -11.20 -15.43
C TYR A 76 13.73 -11.26 -15.53
N GLN A 77 14.22 -11.62 -16.70
CA GLN A 77 15.63 -11.51 -17.06
C GLN A 77 15.79 -11.23 -18.54
N ARG A 78 16.65 -10.26 -18.86
CA ARG A 78 17.22 -10.11 -20.18
C ARG A 78 18.73 -10.16 -20.09
N ILE A 79 19.36 -10.91 -21.00
CA ILE A 79 20.80 -10.88 -21.25
C ILE A 79 20.99 -10.27 -22.64
N VAL A 80 21.87 -9.28 -22.77
CA VAL A 80 22.11 -8.61 -24.06
C VAL A 80 22.54 -9.62 -25.11
N GLY A 81 21.87 -9.61 -26.26
CA GLY A 81 22.07 -10.55 -27.36
C GLY A 81 21.21 -11.82 -27.25
N LEU A 82 20.42 -12.00 -26.21
CA LEU A 82 19.45 -13.07 -26.06
C LEU A 82 18.02 -12.51 -25.95
N GLU A 83 17.03 -13.35 -26.23
CA GLU A 83 15.63 -13.01 -26.02
C GLU A 83 15.36 -12.88 -24.52
N PRO A 84 14.52 -11.90 -24.10
CA PRO A 84 14.13 -11.75 -22.71
C PRO A 84 13.28 -12.94 -22.24
N VAL A 85 13.40 -13.28 -20.97
CA VAL A 85 12.71 -14.41 -20.35
C VAL A 85 11.92 -13.93 -19.15
N THR A 86 10.62 -14.25 -19.10
CA THR A 86 9.81 -14.16 -17.91
C THR A 86 9.94 -15.47 -17.12
N ILE A 87 10.21 -15.36 -15.83
CA ILE A 87 10.30 -16.52 -14.95
C ILE A 87 8.88 -16.82 -14.45
N HIS A 88 8.49 -18.06 -14.54
CA HIS A 88 7.16 -18.45 -14.07
C HIS A 88 7.01 -18.19 -12.56
N SER A 89 6.12 -17.30 -12.21
CA SER A 89 5.77 -16.93 -10.83
C SER A 89 4.25 -16.89 -10.66
N THR A 90 3.79 -16.72 -9.45
CA THR A 90 2.38 -16.46 -9.16
C THR A 90 1.92 -15.11 -9.71
N ILE A 91 2.86 -14.16 -9.83
CA ILE A 91 2.62 -12.82 -10.37
C ILE A 91 2.59 -12.89 -11.89
N ARG A 92 1.49 -12.44 -12.49
CA ARG A 92 1.35 -12.31 -13.94
C ARG A 92 1.96 -10.99 -14.40
N LEU A 93 2.72 -11.03 -15.48
CA LEU A 93 3.35 -9.81 -16.00
C LEU A 93 3.38 -9.79 -17.54
N GLU A 94 3.48 -8.58 -18.08
CA GLU A 94 3.76 -8.28 -19.48
C GLU A 94 5.08 -7.50 -19.57
N LEU A 95 5.76 -7.63 -20.71
CA LEU A 95 7.00 -6.90 -20.97
C LEU A 95 6.67 -5.52 -21.55
N LEU A 96 7.33 -4.51 -20.99
CA LEU A 96 7.33 -3.16 -21.52
C LEU A 96 8.64 -2.84 -22.23
N GLU A 97 8.71 -1.68 -22.86
CA GLU A 97 9.95 -1.19 -23.48
C GLU A 97 11.02 -0.91 -22.42
N ASN A 98 12.30 -0.99 -22.84
CA ASN A 98 13.46 -0.68 -22.00
C ASN A 98 13.55 -1.49 -20.70
N ASP A 99 13.29 -2.78 -20.78
CA ASP A 99 13.32 -3.71 -19.64
C ASP A 99 12.32 -3.40 -18.53
N GLY A 100 11.30 -2.57 -18.81
CA GLY A 100 10.16 -2.38 -17.93
C GLY A 100 9.26 -3.62 -17.90
N ILE A 101 8.52 -3.77 -16.84
CA ILE A 101 7.50 -4.81 -16.68
C ILE A 101 6.18 -4.20 -16.20
N ARG A 102 5.06 -4.75 -16.66
CA ARG A 102 3.72 -4.46 -16.15
C ARG A 102 3.24 -5.66 -15.36
N LEU A 103 2.95 -5.46 -14.09
CA LEU A 103 2.29 -6.45 -13.25
C LEU A 103 0.79 -6.36 -13.49
N LEU A 104 0.14 -7.51 -13.69
CA LEU A 104 -1.27 -7.55 -14.11
C LEU A 104 -2.17 -7.97 -12.97
N ASN A 105 -3.26 -7.19 -12.76
CA ASN A 105 -4.33 -7.51 -11.83
C ASN A 105 -3.77 -7.90 -10.46
N MET A 106 -3.04 -6.97 -9.85
CA MET A 106 -2.35 -7.19 -8.59
C MET A 106 -3.31 -7.53 -7.45
N THR A 107 -2.86 -8.39 -6.57
CA THR A 107 -3.60 -8.82 -5.37
C THR A 107 -2.81 -8.46 -4.11
N PRO A 108 -3.43 -8.39 -2.92
CA PRO A 108 -2.71 -8.13 -1.68
C PRO A 108 -1.55 -9.11 -1.40
N ALA A 109 -1.63 -10.34 -1.90
CA ALA A 109 -0.54 -11.32 -1.81
C ALA A 109 0.70 -10.92 -2.64
N ASP A 110 0.55 -10.03 -3.62
CA ASP A 110 1.64 -9.52 -4.45
C ASP A 110 2.38 -8.32 -3.79
N SER A 111 1.95 -7.90 -2.60
CA SER A 111 2.65 -6.89 -1.81
C SER A 111 4.06 -7.37 -1.47
N GLY A 112 5.03 -6.45 -1.55
CA GLY A 112 6.43 -6.81 -1.29
C GLY A 112 7.42 -5.82 -1.86
N THR A 113 8.70 -6.18 -1.80
CA THR A 113 9.79 -5.39 -2.35
C THR A 113 10.05 -5.81 -3.78
N TYR A 114 9.97 -4.86 -4.70
CA TYR A 114 10.35 -5.03 -6.11
C TYR A 114 11.71 -4.40 -6.35
N GLU A 115 12.63 -5.16 -6.93
CA GLU A 115 14.01 -4.74 -7.16
C GLU A 115 14.41 -4.91 -8.62
N CYS A 116 15.03 -3.87 -9.18
CA CYS A 116 15.73 -3.92 -10.46
C CYS A 116 17.22 -4.11 -10.22
N GLU A 117 17.81 -5.11 -10.85
CA GLU A 117 19.23 -5.40 -10.86
C GLU A 117 19.77 -5.26 -12.29
N VAL A 118 20.76 -4.39 -12.44
CA VAL A 118 21.49 -4.25 -13.72
C VAL A 118 22.94 -4.57 -13.44
N SER A 119 23.49 -5.53 -14.17
CA SER A 119 24.87 -5.98 -13.96
C SER A 119 25.60 -6.19 -15.27
N ASN A 120 26.85 -5.78 -15.27
CA ASN A 120 27.83 -6.01 -16.30
C ASN A 120 29.17 -6.37 -15.64
N ILE A 121 30.17 -5.49 -15.65
CA ILE A 121 31.40 -5.62 -14.84
C ILE A 121 31.08 -5.29 -13.38
N ASP A 122 30.32 -4.25 -13.17
CA ASP A 122 29.77 -3.85 -11.88
C ASP A 122 28.26 -4.12 -11.82
N GLU A 123 27.66 -3.93 -10.65
CA GLU A 123 26.25 -4.15 -10.40
C GLU A 123 25.60 -2.90 -9.80
N ALA A 124 24.42 -2.54 -10.29
CA ALA A 124 23.57 -1.51 -9.72
C ALA A 124 22.19 -2.10 -9.39
N ARG A 125 21.65 -1.74 -8.22
CA ARG A 125 20.34 -2.16 -7.74
C ARG A 125 19.52 -0.98 -7.26
N ALA A 126 18.22 -1.03 -7.50
CA ALA A 126 17.24 -0.13 -6.92
C ALA A 126 16.00 -0.93 -6.53
N HIS A 127 15.41 -0.60 -5.40
CA HIS A 127 14.24 -1.33 -4.89
C HIS A 127 13.20 -0.38 -4.30
N GLN A 128 11.95 -0.84 -4.25
CA GLN A 128 10.81 -0.14 -3.69
C GLN A 128 9.82 -1.14 -3.11
N ASP A 129 9.32 -0.83 -1.92
CA ASP A 129 8.22 -1.57 -1.33
C ASP A 129 6.90 -1.12 -1.96
N VAL A 130 6.12 -2.10 -2.41
CA VAL A 130 4.80 -1.89 -3.00
C VAL A 130 3.76 -2.53 -2.09
N ILE A 131 2.76 -1.75 -1.70
CA ILE A 131 1.60 -2.23 -0.96
C ILE A 131 0.42 -2.35 -1.92
N VAL A 132 -0.14 -3.53 -2.02
CA VAL A 132 -1.41 -3.72 -2.73
C VAL A 132 -2.53 -3.66 -1.70
N TYR A 133 -3.39 -2.65 -1.79
CA TYR A 133 -4.46 -2.44 -0.83
C TYR A 133 -5.82 -2.84 -1.41
N SER A 134 -6.66 -3.40 -0.53
CA SER A 134 -8.06 -3.72 -0.79
C SER A 134 -8.95 -3.07 0.24
N MET A 135 -10.07 -2.54 -0.21
CA MET A 135 -11.09 -1.94 0.66
C MET A 135 -12.15 -2.95 1.07
N GLY A 136 -12.11 -4.14 0.47
CA GLY A 136 -13.04 -5.22 0.75
C GLY A 136 -14.51 -4.79 0.65
N SER A 137 -15.32 -5.24 1.60
CA SER A 137 -16.72 -4.83 1.74
C SER A 137 -16.87 -3.39 2.28
N GLY A 138 -15.75 -2.78 2.77
CA GLY A 138 -15.80 -1.54 3.56
C GLY A 138 -16.44 -1.76 4.94
N PRO A 139 -16.44 -0.74 5.80
CA PRO A 139 -17.07 -0.87 7.11
C PRO A 139 -18.58 -0.97 6.97
N GLN A 140 -19.18 -1.85 7.79
CA GLN A 140 -20.62 -2.00 7.94
C GLN A 140 -20.97 -1.85 9.41
N LEU A 141 -21.95 -1.00 9.71
CA LEU A 141 -22.42 -0.72 11.04
C LEU A 141 -23.70 -1.49 11.34
N ASN A 142 -23.73 -2.15 12.48
CA ASN A 142 -24.89 -2.90 12.94
C ASN A 142 -25.14 -2.64 14.44
N PHE A 143 -26.40 -2.74 14.85
CA PHE A 143 -26.81 -2.62 16.26
C PHE A 143 -27.51 -3.88 16.70
N SER A 144 -27.26 -4.29 17.93
CA SER A 144 -28.00 -5.34 18.60
C SER A 144 -28.26 -4.99 20.05
N VAL A 145 -29.45 -5.32 20.53
CA VAL A 145 -29.87 -5.16 21.91
C VAL A 145 -29.83 -6.52 22.57
N ALA A 146 -29.37 -6.63 23.81
CA ALA A 146 -29.40 -7.90 24.54
C ALA A 146 -30.85 -8.39 24.70
N GLU A 147 -31.09 -9.67 24.34
CA GLU A 147 -32.45 -10.26 24.43
C GLU A 147 -32.90 -10.50 25.88
N ASP A 148 -31.96 -10.65 26.79
CA ASP A 148 -32.22 -10.76 28.22
C ASP A 148 -32.46 -9.36 28.76
N GLY A 149 -33.73 -8.98 28.91
CA GLY A 149 -34.10 -7.67 29.39
C GLY A 149 -33.42 -7.35 30.73
N PRO A 150 -33.04 -6.09 30.97
CA PRO A 150 -32.45 -5.68 32.22
C PRO A 150 -33.43 -5.95 33.39
N ASP A 151 -32.89 -6.25 34.56
CA ASP A 151 -33.66 -6.15 35.78
C ASP A 151 -34.29 -4.74 35.86
N GLU A 152 -35.47 -4.57 36.46
CA GLU A 152 -36.30 -3.37 36.38
C GLU A 152 -35.60 -2.05 36.67
N ASP A 153 -34.35 -2.07 37.18
CA ASP A 153 -33.53 -0.93 37.56
C ASP A 153 -32.23 -0.77 36.73
N GLU A 154 -31.95 -1.65 35.75
CA GLU A 154 -30.73 -1.55 34.94
C GLU A 154 -30.99 -0.87 33.58
N GLU A 155 -30.05 -0.03 33.16
CA GLU A 155 -30.09 0.64 31.85
C GLU A 155 -29.83 -0.42 30.74
N GLU A 156 -30.65 -0.40 29.70
CA GLU A 156 -30.54 -1.32 28.55
C GLU A 156 -29.27 -0.98 27.75
N ASP A 157 -28.46 -1.98 27.50
CA ASP A 157 -27.22 -1.87 26.69
C ASP A 157 -27.46 -2.21 25.23
N VAL A 158 -26.78 -1.46 24.36
CA VAL A 158 -26.74 -1.68 22.92
C VAL A 158 -25.32 -2.06 22.52
N THR A 159 -25.18 -3.18 21.80
CA THR A 159 -23.93 -3.54 21.16
C THR A 159 -23.87 -2.92 19.76
N VAL A 160 -22.89 -2.07 19.56
CA VAL A 160 -22.54 -1.49 18.27
C VAL A 160 -21.45 -2.35 17.65
N THR A 161 -21.74 -2.92 16.49
CA THR A 161 -20.80 -3.75 15.72
C THR A 161 -20.40 -3.01 14.45
N CYS A 162 -19.10 -2.91 14.23
CA CYS A 162 -18.50 -2.38 13.02
C CYS A 162 -17.63 -3.48 12.41
N GLU A 163 -17.94 -3.90 11.18
CA GLU A 163 -17.27 -5.01 10.51
C GLU A 163 -16.84 -4.69 9.09
N ALA A 164 -15.74 -5.28 8.63
CA ALA A 164 -15.30 -5.22 7.25
C ALA A 164 -14.59 -6.52 6.89
N SER A 165 -14.78 -7.00 5.66
CA SER A 165 -14.18 -8.23 5.14
C SER A 165 -13.34 -7.97 3.90
N ASP A 166 -12.34 -8.84 3.66
CA ASP A 166 -11.45 -8.79 2.50
C ASP A 166 -10.64 -7.48 2.41
N VAL A 167 -10.23 -6.89 3.53
CA VAL A 167 -9.45 -5.65 3.59
C VAL A 167 -7.96 -5.94 3.65
N ALA A 168 -7.15 -5.09 3.03
CA ALA A 168 -5.68 -5.15 3.04
C ALA A 168 -5.07 -3.77 2.81
N PRO A 169 -3.88 -3.47 3.39
CA PRO A 169 -3.18 -4.20 4.44
C PRO A 169 -3.99 -4.22 5.75
N TYR A 170 -3.43 -4.74 6.85
CA TYR A 170 -4.09 -4.71 8.17
C TYR A 170 -4.67 -3.31 8.45
N PRO A 171 -6.01 -3.19 8.60
CA PRO A 171 -6.66 -1.90 8.77
C PRO A 171 -6.68 -1.47 10.25
N ASP A 172 -6.96 -0.20 10.47
CA ASP A 172 -7.48 0.30 11.74
C ASP A 172 -8.96 0.63 11.61
N MET A 173 -9.68 0.50 12.72
CA MET A 173 -11.10 0.83 12.78
C MET A 173 -11.41 1.67 14.01
N SER A 174 -12.42 2.52 13.92
CA SER A 174 -12.90 3.29 15.06
C SER A 174 -14.42 3.42 15.05
N ILE A 175 -14.99 3.49 16.25
CA ILE A 175 -16.43 3.76 16.46
C ILE A 175 -16.54 5.08 17.22
N THR A 176 -17.34 6.00 16.69
CA THR A 176 -17.67 7.27 17.36
C THR A 176 -19.18 7.42 17.51
N VAL A 177 -19.59 8.07 18.57
CA VAL A 177 -20.98 8.45 18.84
C VAL A 177 -21.03 9.97 19.04
N ASP A 178 -21.77 10.68 18.20
CA ASP A 178 -21.80 12.15 18.14
C ASP A 178 -20.38 12.76 18.11
N GLY A 179 -19.46 12.14 17.33
CA GLY A 179 -18.07 12.55 17.21
C GLY A 179 -17.17 12.19 18.40
N ASN A 180 -17.67 11.53 19.43
CA ASN A 180 -16.88 11.07 20.58
C ASN A 180 -16.41 9.63 20.35
N LEU A 181 -15.09 9.41 20.41
CA LEU A 181 -14.50 8.10 20.24
C LEU A 181 -14.89 7.17 21.39
N ILE A 182 -15.35 5.97 21.07
CA ILE A 182 -15.57 4.89 22.03
C ILE A 182 -14.23 4.19 22.27
N SER A 183 -13.77 4.20 23.51
CA SER A 183 -12.47 3.65 23.91
C SER A 183 -12.52 2.18 24.35
N ASN A 184 -13.69 1.71 24.80
CA ASN A 184 -13.87 0.33 25.26
C ASN A 184 -14.45 -0.52 24.12
N VAL A 185 -13.60 -0.89 23.18
CA VAL A 185 -13.93 -1.67 21.99
C VAL A 185 -13.22 -3.02 22.07
N SER A 186 -13.94 -4.09 21.80
CA SER A 186 -13.31 -5.40 21.55
C SER A 186 -13.06 -5.56 20.06
N GLU A 187 -11.84 -5.96 19.72
CA GLU A 187 -11.39 -6.21 18.36
C GLU A 187 -11.23 -7.70 18.12
N ASN A 188 -11.77 -8.18 17.02
CA ASN A 188 -11.51 -9.52 16.48
C ASN A 188 -11.03 -9.39 15.04
N VAL A 189 -9.90 -10.01 14.73
CA VAL A 189 -9.29 -9.99 13.39
C VAL A 189 -8.97 -11.41 12.98
N GLU A 190 -9.43 -11.77 11.80
CA GLU A 190 -9.09 -13.04 11.15
C GLU A 190 -8.22 -12.77 9.92
N GLY A 191 -7.25 -13.63 9.68
CA GLY A 191 -6.33 -13.51 8.55
C GLY A 191 -4.86 -13.35 8.99
N PRO A 192 -3.93 -12.99 8.04
CA PRO A 192 -4.26 -12.79 6.62
C PRO A 192 -4.50 -14.11 5.86
N PHE A 193 -5.52 -14.11 5.03
CA PHE A 193 -5.77 -15.15 4.02
C PHE A 193 -5.48 -14.55 2.64
N ASP A 194 -4.43 -14.99 1.98
CA ASP A 194 -3.93 -14.38 0.74
C ASP A 194 -3.70 -12.85 0.85
N GLY A 195 -3.26 -12.40 2.03
CA GLY A 195 -3.01 -10.98 2.33
C GLY A 195 -4.23 -10.19 2.76
N LEU A 196 -5.41 -10.80 2.85
CA LEU A 196 -6.68 -10.17 3.21
C LEU A 196 -7.05 -10.46 4.68
N TYR A 197 -7.73 -9.51 5.30
CA TYR A 197 -8.20 -9.57 6.69
C TYR A 197 -9.71 -9.36 6.77
N ASP A 198 -10.34 -10.06 7.69
CA ASP A 198 -11.67 -9.76 8.19
C ASP A 198 -11.54 -9.16 9.58
N ILE A 199 -12.23 -8.06 9.83
CA ILE A 199 -12.12 -7.32 11.09
C ILE A 199 -13.51 -6.99 11.62
N VAL A 200 -13.67 -7.17 12.93
CA VAL A 200 -14.91 -6.85 13.66
C VAL A 200 -14.56 -6.09 14.94
N PHE A 201 -15.12 -4.91 15.07
CA PHE A 201 -15.09 -4.11 16.29
C PHE A 201 -16.47 -4.14 16.95
N ASN A 202 -16.50 -4.42 18.26
CA ASN A 202 -17.71 -4.39 19.07
C ASN A 202 -17.55 -3.44 20.24
N ALA A 203 -18.51 -2.55 20.43
CA ALA A 203 -18.61 -1.69 21.58
C ALA A 203 -19.97 -1.87 22.26
N THR A 204 -19.98 -2.09 23.56
CA THR A 204 -21.22 -2.07 24.35
C THR A 204 -21.38 -0.71 25.00
N VAL A 205 -22.48 -0.04 24.73
CA VAL A 205 -22.81 1.31 25.20
C VAL A 205 -24.24 1.36 25.73
N SER A 206 -24.52 2.23 26.68
CA SER A 206 -25.88 2.39 27.15
C SER A 206 -26.81 2.93 26.06
N LYS A 207 -28.03 2.44 26.01
CA LYS A 207 -29.04 2.84 25.04
C LYS A 207 -29.25 4.36 25.01
N SER A 208 -29.25 5.00 26.19
CA SER A 208 -29.36 6.44 26.30
C SER A 208 -28.23 7.21 25.62
N THR A 209 -27.07 6.60 25.46
CA THR A 209 -25.93 7.21 24.77
C THR A 209 -26.08 7.20 23.26
N VAL A 210 -26.74 6.18 22.69
CA VAL A 210 -26.83 6.00 21.22
C VAL A 210 -28.20 6.37 20.65
N ASP A 211 -29.25 6.44 21.49
CA ASP A 211 -30.61 6.74 21.02
C ASP A 211 -30.71 8.15 20.45
N GLY A 212 -31.01 8.26 19.17
CA GLY A 212 -31.03 9.51 18.42
C GLY A 212 -29.66 10.10 18.08
N ALA A 213 -28.56 9.44 18.48
CA ALA A 213 -27.19 9.86 18.17
C ALA A 213 -26.70 9.39 16.80
N GLU A 214 -25.81 10.16 16.19
CA GLU A 214 -25.05 9.70 15.01
C GLU A 214 -23.94 8.75 15.45
N VAL A 215 -24.02 7.50 14.99
CA VAL A 215 -22.99 6.49 15.20
C VAL A 215 -22.20 6.32 13.91
N ARG A 216 -20.88 6.40 14.02
CA ARG A 216 -19.98 6.35 12.88
C ARG A 216 -18.95 5.25 13.07
N CYS A 217 -18.86 4.39 12.09
CA CYS A 217 -17.80 3.39 11.90
C CYS A 217 -16.83 3.89 10.86
N GLU A 218 -15.55 3.92 11.16
CA GLU A 218 -14.52 4.42 10.26
C GLU A 218 -13.39 3.41 10.15
N LEU A 219 -13.08 2.98 8.91
CA LEU A 219 -11.96 2.11 8.56
C LEU A 219 -10.90 2.91 7.84
N PHE A 220 -9.64 2.78 8.24
CA PHE A 220 -8.52 3.48 7.63
C PHE A 220 -7.23 2.65 7.69
N PHE A 221 -6.29 2.98 6.79
CA PHE A 221 -4.97 2.35 6.75
C PHE A 221 -3.92 3.31 7.30
N LYS A 222 -3.11 2.86 8.27
CA LYS A 222 -1.94 3.59 8.78
C LYS A 222 -0.75 3.48 7.84
N ASN A 223 -0.94 3.85 6.58
CA ASN A 223 0.11 3.84 5.58
C ASN A 223 0.03 5.11 4.73
N ASP A 224 1.03 5.98 4.84
CA ASP A 224 1.07 7.28 4.14
C ASP A 224 1.09 7.16 2.61
N ASN A 225 1.41 5.98 2.07
CA ASN A 225 1.41 5.72 0.65
C ASN A 225 0.02 5.37 0.10
N ILE A 226 -0.94 5.05 0.98
CA ILE A 226 -2.33 4.78 0.59
C ILE A 226 -3.11 6.09 0.71
N SER A 227 -3.21 6.81 -0.40
CA SER A 227 -3.90 8.11 -0.47
C SER A 227 -5.41 7.93 -0.56
N HIS A 228 -6.01 7.23 0.38
CA HIS A 228 -7.47 7.11 0.46
C HIS A 228 -8.03 7.78 1.70
N PRO A 229 -9.17 8.49 1.55
CA PRO A 229 -9.93 8.91 2.72
C PRO A 229 -10.37 7.66 3.49
N ALA A 230 -10.60 7.81 4.78
CA ALA A 230 -11.20 6.76 5.58
C ALA A 230 -12.54 6.34 4.97
N TYR A 231 -12.81 5.04 5.00
CA TYR A 231 -14.12 4.49 4.61
C TYR A 231 -15.04 4.61 5.81
N VAL A 232 -16.25 5.07 5.56
CA VAL A 232 -17.17 5.45 6.65
C VAL A 232 -18.54 4.89 6.38
N ASP A 233 -19.13 4.24 7.40
CA ASP A 233 -20.55 3.97 7.50
C ASP A 233 -21.14 4.77 8.67
N ILE A 234 -22.27 5.42 8.44
CA ILE A 234 -22.92 6.30 9.42
C ILE A 234 -24.39 5.94 9.52
N GLU A 235 -24.83 5.63 10.72
CA GLU A 235 -26.23 5.36 11.02
C GLU A 235 -26.69 6.11 12.28
N THR A 236 -27.99 6.38 12.36
CA THR A 236 -28.62 6.88 13.57
C THR A 236 -29.44 5.76 14.20
N TYR A 237 -29.10 5.38 15.42
CA TYR A 237 -29.88 4.42 16.18
C TYR A 237 -31.13 5.08 16.75
N ASN A 238 -32.31 4.47 16.53
CA ASN A 238 -33.56 4.92 17.10
C ASN A 238 -34.24 3.76 17.81
N SER A 239 -34.40 3.86 19.12
CA SER A 239 -35.00 2.82 19.95
C SER A 239 -36.49 2.59 19.67
N SER A 240 -37.16 3.54 18.98
CA SER A 240 -38.58 3.45 18.60
C SER A 240 -38.82 2.57 17.37
N ASP A 241 -37.80 2.27 16.57
CA ASP A 241 -37.91 1.47 15.37
C ASP A 241 -37.76 -0.02 15.68
N GLY A 242 -38.72 -0.55 16.40
CA GLY A 242 -38.84 -1.99 16.65
C GLY A 242 -38.97 -2.76 15.33
N GLY A 243 -37.86 -3.08 14.69
CA GLY A 243 -37.74 -4.22 13.78
C GLY A 243 -37.93 -4.00 12.30
N GLU A 244 -37.75 -2.81 11.69
CA GLU A 244 -37.61 -2.72 10.22
C GLU A 244 -36.39 -1.86 9.82
N ARG A 245 -35.40 -2.51 9.19
CA ARG A 245 -34.27 -1.83 8.56
C ARG A 245 -34.75 -1.01 7.37
N LEU A 246 -34.79 0.29 7.50
CA LEU A 246 -34.86 1.17 6.33
C LEU A 246 -33.49 1.21 5.68
N GLY A 247 -33.41 0.69 4.46
CA GLY A 247 -32.17 0.53 3.70
C GLY A 247 -31.41 1.85 3.54
N THR A 248 -30.19 1.81 3.91
CA THR A 248 -29.21 2.89 3.87
C THR A 248 -28.92 3.31 2.43
N CYS A 249 -28.96 4.60 2.16
CA CYS A 249 -28.38 5.16 0.93
C CYS A 249 -26.84 5.18 1.06
N HIS A 250 -26.19 4.27 0.38
CA HIS A 250 -24.74 4.32 0.19
C HIS A 250 -24.38 5.58 -0.62
N PHE A 251 -23.95 6.63 0.03
CA PHE A 251 -23.30 7.76 -0.64
C PHE A 251 -21.82 7.40 -0.90
N PHE A 252 -21.56 6.80 -2.06
CA PHE A 252 -20.22 6.81 -2.62
C PHE A 252 -19.93 8.24 -3.09
N VAL A 253 -19.12 8.98 -2.33
CA VAL A 253 -18.58 10.25 -2.81
C VAL A 253 -17.47 9.93 -3.80
N PHE A 254 -17.86 9.65 -5.06
CA PHE A 254 -16.94 9.71 -6.18
C PHE A 254 -16.56 11.18 -6.40
N GLY A 255 -15.36 11.54 -6.00
CA GLY A 255 -14.76 12.82 -6.41
C GLY A 255 -14.52 12.81 -7.91
N ILE A 256 -15.52 13.25 -8.69
CA ILE A 256 -15.34 13.49 -10.13
C ILE A 256 -14.47 14.73 -10.26
N LEU A 257 -13.18 14.54 -10.47
CA LEU A 257 -12.29 15.56 -11.03
C LEU A 257 -12.71 15.78 -12.50
N LEU A 258 -13.53 16.80 -12.75
CA LEU A 258 -13.79 17.29 -14.10
C LEU A 258 -12.51 17.94 -14.62
N PRO A 259 -11.94 17.49 -15.75
CA PRO A 259 -10.88 18.24 -16.41
C PRO A 259 -11.48 19.54 -16.97
N ALA A 260 -10.91 20.67 -16.55
CA ALA A 260 -11.21 21.96 -17.14
C ALA A 260 -10.77 21.96 -18.61
N LEU A 261 -11.72 21.88 -19.52
CA LEU A 261 -11.53 22.14 -20.95
C LEU A 261 -11.25 23.63 -21.13
N SER A 262 -9.98 23.96 -21.25
CA SER A 262 -9.52 25.26 -21.73
C SER A 262 -9.73 25.33 -23.24
N SER A 263 -10.80 25.96 -23.67
CA SER A 263 -11.02 26.32 -25.06
C SER A 263 -10.15 27.54 -25.39
N ALA A 264 -9.01 27.33 -26.02
CA ALA A 264 -8.30 28.40 -26.71
C ALA A 264 -9.01 28.67 -28.05
N ILE A 265 -9.70 29.81 -28.16
CA ILE A 265 -10.17 30.36 -29.41
C ILE A 265 -9.01 31.12 -30.00
N LEU A 266 -8.57 30.70 -31.20
CA LEU A 266 -7.68 31.43 -32.09
C LEU A 266 -8.51 32.44 -32.89
N LEU A 267 -8.05 33.64 -32.86
CA LEU A 267 -8.19 34.64 -33.95
C LEU A 267 -6.79 35.04 -34.40
#